data_cfcbdf3b4e3efec64a18988b054375f9
#
_entry.id   cfcbdf3b4e3efec64a18988b054375f9
#
_cell.length_a   1.000
_cell.length_b   1.000
_cell.length_c   1.000
_cell.angle_alpha   90.00
_cell.angle_beta   90.00
_cell.angle_gamma   90.00
#
_symmetry.space_group_name_H-M   'P 1'
#
loop_
_entity.id
_entity.type
_entity.pdbx_description
1 polymer ?
#
loop_
_entity_poly.entity_id
_entity_poly.type
_entity_poly.pdbx_seq_one_letter_code
_entity_poly.pdbx_strand_id
1 'polypeptide(L)'
;MCIRDRFFNDRYSEDFAYRRKRAGHLWSKHRFLAAQFDAFLAGDLWLDNARHANALAARLASGLSQLPGVTLPWPTEANEVFPVLPEAMDQALEAAGFVYYPWPMVPGMKRFVTSFVTDPEDIDRLLAVAQSAV
;
A
#
# COMPACT_ATOMS: atom_id res chain seq x y z
N MET A 1 -5.85 -14.14 7.42
CA MET A 1 -5.26 -14.77 8.62
C MET A 1 -5.94 -14.21 9.86
N CYS A 2 -6.70 -15.04 10.58
CA CYS A 2 -7.67 -14.58 11.60
C CYS A 2 -7.12 -14.53 13.04
N ILE A 3 -5.84 -14.32 13.26
CA ILE A 3 -5.27 -14.24 14.62
C ILE A 3 -5.68 -12.94 15.33
N ARG A 4 -6.11 -11.94 14.57
CA ARG A 4 -6.49 -10.61 15.06
C ARG A 4 -8.00 -10.38 15.10
N ASP A 5 -8.80 -11.37 14.72
CA ASP A 5 -10.23 -11.18 14.67
C ASP A 5 -10.80 -11.01 16.08
N ARG A 6 -11.61 -10.00 16.25
CA ARG A 6 -12.34 -9.71 17.45
C ARG A 6 -13.79 -9.44 17.09
N PHE A 7 -14.70 -10.16 17.76
CA PHE A 7 -16.12 -9.95 17.63
C PHE A 7 -16.61 -8.97 18.68
N PHE A 8 -17.33 -7.95 18.25
CA PHE A 8 -18.01 -6.98 19.13
C PHE A 8 -19.50 -7.29 19.30
N ASN A 9 -19.97 -8.36 18.64
CA ASN A 9 -21.35 -8.82 18.69
C ASN A 9 -21.34 -10.35 18.72
N ASP A 10 -21.95 -10.92 19.76
CA ASP A 10 -21.97 -12.37 20.01
C ASP A 10 -22.64 -13.16 18.88
N ARG A 11 -23.60 -12.54 18.18
CA ARG A 11 -24.27 -13.16 17.03
C ARG A 11 -23.29 -13.67 15.97
N TYR A 12 -22.15 -13.00 15.79
CA TYR A 12 -21.14 -13.38 14.80
C TYR A 12 -20.08 -14.33 15.33
N SER A 13 -20.06 -14.56 16.65
CA SER A 13 -19.12 -15.49 17.28
C SER A 13 -19.65 -16.92 17.38
N GLU A 14 -20.97 -17.10 17.22
CA GLU A 14 -21.59 -18.44 17.20
C GLU A 14 -20.97 -19.30 16.09
N ASP A 15 -20.65 -20.54 16.39
CA ASP A 15 -20.01 -21.50 15.50
C ASP A 15 -18.61 -21.10 14.96
N PHE A 16 -18.07 -19.93 15.38
CA PHE A 16 -16.79 -19.45 14.84
C PHE A 16 -15.63 -20.45 15.06
N ALA A 17 -15.60 -21.14 16.20
CA ALA A 17 -14.59 -22.13 16.50
C ALA A 17 -14.56 -23.27 15.46
N TYR A 18 -15.73 -23.75 15.04
CA TYR A 18 -15.88 -24.77 14.02
C TYR A 18 -15.53 -24.24 12.63
N ARG A 19 -15.98 -23.04 12.31
CA ARG A 19 -15.66 -22.37 11.03
C ARG A 19 -14.16 -22.15 10.87
N ARG A 20 -13.50 -21.64 11.92
CA ARG A 20 -12.05 -21.48 11.98
C ARG A 20 -11.31 -22.78 11.74
N LYS A 21 -11.71 -23.86 12.41
CA LYS A 21 -11.10 -25.19 12.24
C LYS A 21 -11.28 -25.70 10.82
N ARG A 22 -12.51 -25.63 10.28
CA ARG A 22 -12.83 -26.08 8.93
C ARG A 22 -12.07 -25.30 7.85
N ALA A 23 -11.84 -24.00 8.06
CA ALA A 23 -11.10 -23.15 7.15
C ALA A 23 -9.56 -23.28 7.27
N GLY A 24 -9.05 -24.23 8.08
CA GLY A 24 -7.61 -24.45 8.24
C GLY A 24 -6.90 -23.40 9.10
N HIS A 25 -7.62 -22.57 9.82
CA HIS A 25 -7.05 -21.49 10.65
C HIS A 25 -6.76 -21.90 12.11
N LEU A 26 -6.83 -23.19 12.42
CA LEU A 26 -6.45 -23.71 13.72
C LEU A 26 -5.12 -24.46 13.59
N TRP A 27 -4.03 -23.73 13.77
CA TRP A 27 -2.67 -24.28 13.61
C TRP A 27 -2.10 -24.76 14.93
N SER A 28 -1.34 -25.85 14.88
CA SER A 28 -0.72 -26.44 16.06
C SER A 28 0.45 -25.64 16.64
N LYS A 29 1.00 -24.69 15.87
CA LYS A 29 2.22 -23.94 16.19
C LYS A 29 1.99 -22.43 16.18
N HIS A 30 0.90 -21.96 16.74
CA HIS A 30 0.52 -20.53 16.81
C HIS A 30 1.62 -19.64 17.42
N ARG A 31 2.48 -20.19 18.30
CA ARG A 31 3.58 -19.44 18.93
C ARG A 31 4.54 -18.80 17.91
N PHE A 32 4.78 -19.42 16.76
CA PHE A 32 5.65 -18.85 15.73
C PHE A 32 5.03 -17.66 15.02
N LEU A 33 3.72 -17.62 14.93
CA LEU A 33 2.99 -16.45 14.42
C LEU A 33 2.90 -15.37 15.50
N ALA A 34 2.59 -15.74 16.74
CA ALA A 34 2.54 -14.80 17.85
C ALA A 34 3.88 -14.07 18.05
N ALA A 35 5.00 -14.79 17.98
CA ALA A 35 6.33 -14.20 18.08
C ALA A 35 6.62 -13.15 17.00
N GLN A 36 6.09 -13.32 15.78
CA GLN A 36 6.21 -12.31 14.72
C GLN A 36 5.40 -11.05 15.05
N PHE A 37 4.19 -11.22 15.61
CA PHE A 37 3.40 -10.08 16.06
C PHE A 37 4.04 -9.36 17.24
N ASP A 38 4.55 -10.12 18.22
CA ASP A 38 5.24 -9.53 19.37
C ASP A 38 6.43 -8.68 18.91
N ALA A 39 7.26 -9.21 17.99
CA ALA A 39 8.38 -8.47 17.42
C ALA A 39 7.95 -7.25 16.62
N PHE A 40 6.89 -7.37 15.81
CA PHE A 40 6.38 -6.28 14.96
C PHE A 40 5.76 -5.15 15.78
N LEU A 41 5.11 -5.48 16.90
CA LEU A 41 4.46 -4.50 17.76
C LEU A 41 5.39 -3.92 18.84
N ALA A 42 6.55 -4.56 19.07
CA ALA A 42 7.53 -4.07 20.04
C ALA A 42 8.22 -2.79 19.53
N GLY A 43 8.43 -1.83 20.44
CA GLY A 43 9.24 -0.64 20.18
C GLY A 43 8.73 0.23 19.03
N ASP A 44 7.43 0.24 18.78
CA ASP A 44 6.79 1.06 17.74
C ASP A 44 7.23 0.76 16.29
N LEU A 45 7.91 -0.36 16.03
CA LEU A 45 8.38 -0.74 14.69
C LEU A 45 7.28 -0.63 13.61
N TRP A 46 6.08 -1.07 13.92
CA TRP A 46 4.95 -1.01 12.99
C TRP A 46 4.53 0.43 12.67
N LEU A 47 4.64 1.35 13.64
CA LEU A 47 4.37 2.77 13.45
C LEU A 47 5.44 3.43 12.58
N ASP A 48 6.70 3.12 12.81
CA ASP A 48 7.81 3.68 12.04
C ASP A 48 7.75 3.21 10.58
N ASN A 49 7.47 1.93 10.36
CA ASN A 49 7.23 1.39 9.03
C ASN A 49 6.06 2.08 8.31
N ALA A 50 4.95 2.32 9.02
CA ALA A 50 3.79 3.00 8.47
C ALA A 50 4.08 4.48 8.18
N ARG A 51 4.76 5.19 9.10
CA ARG A 51 5.15 6.59 8.91
C ARG A 51 6.06 6.77 7.69
N HIS A 52 7.04 5.89 7.55
CA HIS A 52 7.94 5.89 6.38
C HIS A 52 7.15 5.71 5.08
N ALA A 53 6.33 4.66 4.98
CA ALA A 53 5.53 4.40 3.79
C ALA A 53 4.60 5.57 3.45
N ASN A 54 3.87 6.09 4.44
CA ASN A 54 2.94 7.19 4.23
C ASN A 54 3.65 8.50 3.84
N ALA A 55 4.81 8.79 4.43
CA ALA A 55 5.60 9.96 4.07
C ALA A 55 6.07 9.92 2.60
N LEU A 56 6.49 8.74 2.11
CA LEU A 56 6.88 8.57 0.72
C LEU A 56 5.69 8.65 -0.24
N ALA A 57 4.52 8.14 0.14
CA ALA A 57 3.30 8.32 -0.64
C ALA A 57 2.91 9.80 -0.74
N ALA A 58 2.96 10.53 0.35
CA ALA A 58 2.70 11.97 0.37
C ALA A 58 3.70 12.74 -0.51
N ARG A 59 5.00 12.39 -0.45
CA ARG A 59 6.04 12.97 -1.31
C ARG A 59 5.77 12.70 -2.78
N LEU A 60 5.43 11.47 -3.14
CA LEU A 60 5.07 11.07 -4.51
C LEU A 60 3.85 11.86 -5.01
N ALA A 61 2.79 11.90 -4.22
CA ALA A 61 1.56 12.62 -4.56
C ALA A 61 1.82 14.12 -4.76
N SER A 62 2.59 14.74 -3.85
CA SER A 62 2.97 16.14 -3.96
C SER A 62 3.79 16.43 -5.22
N GLY A 63 4.76 15.58 -5.54
CA GLY A 63 5.57 15.73 -6.76
C GLY A 63 4.75 15.57 -8.03
N LEU A 64 3.94 14.53 -8.11
CA LEU A 64 3.07 14.26 -9.26
C LEU A 64 2.05 15.37 -9.50
N SER A 65 1.49 15.95 -8.43
CA SER A 65 0.49 17.02 -8.54
C SER A 65 1.01 18.32 -9.16
N GLN A 66 2.33 18.50 -9.22
CA GLN A 66 2.97 19.67 -9.85
C GLN A 66 3.21 19.46 -11.37
N LEU A 67 3.01 18.24 -11.88
CA LEU A 67 3.30 17.93 -13.26
C LEU A 67 2.08 18.21 -14.15
N PRO A 68 2.28 18.82 -15.35
CA PRO A 68 1.21 19.10 -16.28
C PRO A 68 0.44 17.83 -16.69
N GLY A 69 -0.88 17.94 -16.70
CA GLY A 69 -1.77 16.85 -17.12
C GLY A 69 -2.00 15.75 -16.09
N VAL A 70 -1.29 15.75 -14.97
CA VAL A 70 -1.54 14.82 -13.86
C VAL A 70 -2.69 15.34 -12.99
N THR A 71 -3.59 14.45 -12.61
CA THR A 71 -4.62 14.73 -11.61
C THR A 71 -4.63 13.68 -10.53
N LEU A 72 -4.96 14.08 -9.30
CA LEU A 72 -5.14 13.20 -8.15
C LEU A 72 -6.59 13.30 -7.68
N PRO A 73 -7.52 12.51 -8.23
CA PRO A 73 -8.94 12.61 -7.90
C PRO A 73 -9.26 12.26 -6.44
N TRP A 74 -8.38 11.48 -5.80
CA TRP A 74 -8.53 11.05 -4.40
C TRP A 74 -7.38 11.57 -3.54
N PRO A 75 -7.66 11.92 -2.28
CA PRO A 75 -6.62 12.32 -1.34
C PRO A 75 -5.71 11.14 -1.00
N THR A 76 -4.43 11.41 -0.77
CA THR A 76 -3.46 10.43 -0.30
C THR A 76 -3.47 10.42 1.23
N GLU A 77 -4.17 9.46 1.82
CA GLU A 77 -4.36 9.36 3.28
C GLU A 77 -3.49 8.26 3.93
N ALA A 78 -2.90 7.40 3.11
CA ALA A 78 -2.04 6.30 3.55
C ALA A 78 -0.90 6.09 2.54
N ASN A 79 -0.50 4.86 2.30
CA ASN A 79 0.62 4.49 1.44
C ASN A 79 0.24 4.19 -0.02
N GLU A 80 -0.94 4.61 -0.46
CA GLU A 80 -1.39 4.44 -1.84
C GLU A 80 -1.65 5.80 -2.49
N VAL A 81 -1.22 5.94 -3.76
CA VAL A 81 -1.42 7.14 -4.57
C VAL A 81 -2.13 6.75 -5.86
N PHE A 82 -3.17 7.49 -6.23
CA PHE A 82 -4.02 7.21 -7.38
C PHE A 82 -4.01 8.37 -8.39
N PRO A 83 -2.92 8.56 -9.14
CA PRO A 83 -2.89 9.57 -10.19
C PRO A 83 -3.58 9.09 -11.47
N VAL A 84 -4.18 10.03 -12.19
CA VAL A 84 -4.45 9.90 -13.60
C VAL A 84 -3.26 10.48 -14.33
N LEU A 85 -2.59 9.66 -15.14
CA LEU A 85 -1.37 10.04 -15.85
C LEU A 85 -1.64 10.30 -17.32
N PRO A 86 -0.97 11.30 -17.94
CA PRO A 86 -0.87 11.40 -19.39
C PRO A 86 -0.21 10.15 -19.99
N GLU A 87 -0.66 9.73 -21.17
CA GLU A 87 -0.17 8.49 -21.81
C GLU A 87 1.35 8.49 -22.03
N ALA A 88 1.93 9.62 -22.43
CA ALA A 88 3.38 9.74 -22.63
C ALA A 88 4.16 9.52 -21.33
N MET A 89 3.65 10.04 -20.23
CA MET A 89 4.25 9.86 -18.90
C MET A 89 4.13 8.40 -18.43
N ASP A 90 2.97 7.77 -18.64
CA ASP A 90 2.75 6.35 -18.32
C ASP A 90 3.76 5.46 -19.06
N GLN A 91 3.89 5.65 -20.38
CA GLN A 91 4.85 4.92 -21.20
C GLN A 91 6.31 5.15 -20.77
N ALA A 92 6.67 6.38 -20.40
CA ALA A 92 8.03 6.70 -19.94
C ALA A 92 8.35 6.01 -18.60
N LEU A 93 7.41 5.98 -17.68
CA LEU A 93 7.58 5.30 -16.40
C LEU A 93 7.69 3.78 -16.57
N GLU A 94 6.86 3.17 -17.41
CA GLU A 94 6.94 1.74 -17.73
C GLU A 94 8.30 1.40 -18.42
N ALA A 95 8.74 2.22 -19.36
CA ALA A 95 10.04 2.06 -20.04
C ALA A 95 11.23 2.20 -19.07
N ALA A 96 11.09 3.02 -18.03
CA ALA A 96 12.09 3.16 -16.96
C ALA A 96 12.05 2.03 -15.94
N GLY A 97 11.14 1.05 -16.08
CA GLY A 97 11.05 -0.14 -15.26
C GLY A 97 10.22 0.02 -13.99
N PHE A 98 9.41 1.09 -13.86
CA PHE A 98 8.49 1.22 -12.76
C PHE A 98 7.29 0.29 -12.95
N VAL A 99 6.91 -0.43 -11.87
CA VAL A 99 5.80 -1.38 -11.88
C VAL A 99 4.69 -0.85 -10.97
N TYR A 100 3.52 -0.65 -11.54
CA TYR A 100 2.31 -0.22 -10.85
C TYR A 100 1.07 -0.81 -11.54
N TYR A 101 -0.10 -0.66 -10.94
CA TYR A 101 -1.31 -1.27 -11.46
C TYR A 101 -2.24 -0.24 -12.12
N PRO A 102 -2.79 -0.53 -13.31
CA PRO A 102 -3.90 0.24 -13.84
C PRO A 102 -5.10 0.10 -12.89
N TRP A 103 -5.76 1.23 -12.58
CA TRP A 103 -6.93 1.21 -11.72
C TRP A 103 -8.20 1.31 -12.57
N PRO A 104 -9.05 0.26 -12.60
CA PRO A 104 -10.10 0.15 -13.61
C PRO A 104 -11.28 1.10 -13.41
N MET A 105 -11.39 1.75 -12.23
CA MET A 105 -12.53 2.59 -11.90
C MET A 105 -12.54 3.95 -12.62
N VAL A 106 -11.36 4.43 -13.04
CA VAL A 106 -11.21 5.71 -13.75
C VAL A 106 -10.23 5.52 -14.90
N PRO A 107 -10.59 5.90 -16.14
CA PRO A 107 -9.69 5.81 -17.30
C PRO A 107 -8.37 6.56 -17.05
N GLY A 108 -7.25 5.92 -17.37
CA GLY A 108 -5.90 6.49 -17.17
C GLY A 108 -5.39 6.51 -15.73
N MET A 109 -6.22 6.12 -14.76
CA MET A 109 -5.80 6.07 -13.36
C MET A 109 -4.86 4.89 -13.11
N LYS A 110 -3.82 5.14 -12.32
CA LYS A 110 -2.86 4.14 -11.86
C LYS A 110 -2.85 4.08 -10.34
N ARG A 111 -2.47 2.93 -9.78
CA ARG A 111 -2.27 2.74 -8.36
C ARG A 111 -0.79 2.52 -8.06
N PHE A 112 -0.20 3.43 -7.34
CA PHE A 112 1.13 3.31 -6.77
C PHE A 112 1.02 2.95 -5.29
N VAL A 113 1.93 2.10 -4.82
CA VAL A 113 1.98 1.66 -3.43
C VAL A 113 3.40 1.82 -2.92
N THR A 114 3.57 2.59 -1.86
CA THR A 114 4.82 2.68 -1.12
C THR A 114 4.83 1.71 0.05
N SER A 115 6.00 1.33 0.52
CA SER A 115 6.15 0.39 1.61
C SER A 115 7.31 0.79 2.53
N PHE A 116 7.50 0.06 3.61
CA PHE A 116 8.60 0.27 4.55
C PHE A 116 9.99 -0.01 3.94
N VAL A 117 10.06 -0.66 2.78
CA VAL A 117 11.33 -0.89 2.04
C VAL A 117 11.47 0.03 0.83
N THR A 118 10.53 0.92 0.57
CA THR A 118 10.63 1.88 -0.53
C THR A 118 11.75 2.88 -0.22
N ASP A 119 12.70 3.02 -1.16
CA ASP A 119 13.77 4.01 -1.02
C ASP A 119 13.27 5.40 -1.45
N PRO A 120 13.56 6.47 -0.67
CA PRO A 120 13.31 7.84 -1.10
C PRO A 120 13.89 8.18 -2.48
N GLU A 121 15.04 7.61 -2.85
CA GLU A 121 15.68 7.81 -4.15
C GLU A 121 14.84 7.22 -5.29
N ASP A 122 14.10 6.15 -5.07
CA ASP A 122 13.17 5.60 -6.06
C ASP A 122 12.02 6.56 -6.36
N ILE A 123 11.54 7.28 -5.35
CA ILE A 123 10.52 8.33 -5.54
C ILE A 123 11.08 9.47 -6.36
N ASP A 124 12.31 9.93 -6.06
CA ASP A 124 12.97 11.00 -6.80
C ASP A 124 13.23 10.61 -8.25
N ARG A 125 13.69 9.39 -8.48
CA ARG A 125 13.89 8.83 -9.83
C ARG A 125 12.57 8.76 -10.61
N LEU A 126 11.49 8.32 -9.97
CA LEU A 126 10.17 8.27 -10.60
C LEU A 126 9.71 9.67 -11.02
N LEU A 127 9.80 10.64 -10.11
CA LEU A 127 9.40 12.02 -10.38
C LEU A 127 10.26 12.65 -11.50
N ALA A 128 11.55 12.37 -11.52
CA ALA A 128 12.45 12.86 -12.59
C ALA A 128 12.07 12.31 -13.97
N VAL A 129 11.76 11.00 -14.04
CA VAL A 129 11.29 10.38 -15.30
C VAL A 129 9.94 10.96 -15.71
N ALA A 130 9.00 11.08 -14.78
CA ALA A 130 7.68 11.67 -15.05
C ALA A 130 7.80 13.11 -15.57
N GLN A 131 8.69 13.91 -14.98
CA GLN A 131 8.93 15.30 -15.39
C GLN A 131 9.57 15.39 -16.79
N SER A 132 10.43 14.44 -17.17
CA SER A 132 11.08 14.44 -18.49
C SER A 132 10.15 14.06 -19.63
N ALA A 133 8.98 13.53 -19.34
CA ALA A 133 7.97 13.06 -20.29
C ALA A 133 6.88 14.11 -20.62
N VAL A 134 7.06 15.35 -20.12
CA VAL A 134 6.07 16.44 -20.26
C VAL A 134 6.49 17.45 -21.31
#